data_1c56c447b229f3c5be5f853638d23288
#
_entry.id   1c56c447b229f3c5be5f853638d23288
#
_cell.length_a   1.000
_cell.length_b   1.000
_cell.length_c   1.000
_cell.angle_alpha   90.00
_cell.angle_beta   90.00
_cell.angle_gamma   90.00
#
_symmetry.space_group_name_H-M   'P 1'
#
loop_
_entity.id
_entity.type
_entity.pdbx_description
1 polymer ?
#
loop_
_entity_poly.entity_id
_entity_poly.type
_entity_poly.pdbx_seq_one_letter_code
_entity_poly.pdbx_strand_id
1 'polypeptide(L)'
;MSGFPSGTRRFFAVAWLTGTSLAGCGPAVEPDGPDEAVGTGAQPLTEGAPLTVHDASCLQLQDQNTWSSAAAFMADVGPAIGLPAVLQDLNRAGPMLTASTHPPATGYKGGFRWNDGDMGTSEWIPQALTAGVSGSINTAIVSWHYALTSPDKGVRLSVADISDMSASAVNYRHLLLVRPTSAGNFTAVAEHGGGLAWFGNYLYLADTSDGVRVFDLTQIRQVDTSTACETALGKNGSVWCAYGYKYVLPQVSAYVMPASITSPCRTKFSFLGKDTRGTVPALLSGEYCNNGDTPCPYDGNTPGLGGRLYRWPVDAATNRLKTVSGAVKPERAYIMNEPNVQGVAPIMTTTATTSYWLSSTRYGGALFKVSTGASRKAYLSGSSQWPRMPEGMHATGSGTNLWTVTEGVSGVTAPALGGRVVFFVDQAAVD
;
A
#
# COMPACT_ATOMS: atom_id res chain seq x y z
N MET A 1 3.91 -70.96 28.02
CA MET A 1 4.40 -71.72 26.85
C MET A 1 3.93 -70.96 25.60
N SER A 2 4.83 -70.26 25.03
CA SER A 2 5.24 -70.28 23.62
C SER A 2 4.13 -69.99 22.61
N GLY A 3 4.20 -68.95 21.85
CA GLY A 3 4.98 -68.74 20.69
C GLY A 3 4.49 -67.51 19.91
N PHE A 4 5.40 -66.63 19.52
CA PHE A 4 5.25 -65.67 18.42
C PHE A 4 5.28 -66.36 17.05
N PRO A 5 4.66 -65.80 16.05
CA PRO A 5 5.38 -65.55 14.81
C PRO A 5 5.23 -64.16 14.22
N SER A 6 6.35 -63.62 13.93
CA SER A 6 6.90 -63.02 12.69
C SER A 6 5.97 -62.24 11.75
N GLY A 7 6.30 -61.01 11.63
CA GLY A 7 6.10 -59.92 10.81
C GLY A 7 5.97 -60.05 9.30
N THR A 8 5.25 -59.10 8.74
CA THR A 8 5.39 -58.72 7.34
C THR A 8 5.33 -57.17 7.26
N ARG A 9 6.46 -56.58 6.95
CA ARG A 9 6.59 -55.17 6.63
C ARG A 9 5.93 -54.94 5.27
N ARG A 10 4.86 -54.14 5.25
CA ARG A 10 4.35 -53.57 4.00
C ARG A 10 4.94 -52.16 3.87
N PHE A 11 5.73 -51.98 2.81
CA PHE A 11 6.17 -50.67 2.32
C PHE A 11 4.94 -49.97 1.73
N PHE A 12 4.56 -48.84 2.28
CA PHE A 12 3.66 -47.89 1.61
C PHE A 12 4.50 -46.91 0.80
N ALA A 13 4.34 -46.98 -0.51
CA ALA A 13 4.88 -45.99 -1.43
C ALA A 13 4.09 -44.68 -1.23
N VAL A 14 4.79 -43.65 -0.81
CA VAL A 14 4.24 -42.28 -0.77
C VAL A 14 4.30 -41.73 -2.18
N ALA A 15 3.17 -41.60 -2.82
CA ALA A 15 3.02 -40.86 -4.07
C ALA A 15 3.18 -39.38 -3.79
N TRP A 16 4.19 -38.72 -4.33
CA TRP A 16 4.35 -37.28 -4.36
C TRP A 16 3.34 -36.71 -5.35
N LEU A 17 2.28 -36.12 -4.84
CA LEU A 17 1.44 -35.20 -5.61
C LEU A 17 2.21 -33.88 -5.70
N THR A 18 2.68 -33.57 -6.89
CA THR A 18 3.19 -32.23 -7.23
C THR A 18 2.03 -31.27 -7.27
N GLY A 19 1.78 -30.63 -6.14
CA GLY A 19 0.91 -29.46 -6.09
C GLY A 19 1.68 -28.27 -6.68
N THR A 20 1.21 -27.74 -7.80
CA THR A 20 1.63 -26.44 -8.32
C THR A 20 1.14 -25.37 -7.33
N SER A 21 2.03 -24.93 -6.45
CA SER A 21 1.80 -23.75 -5.64
C SER A 21 1.82 -22.53 -6.55
N LEU A 22 0.68 -21.85 -6.67
CA LEU A 22 0.63 -20.48 -7.16
C LEU A 22 1.45 -19.62 -6.20
N ALA A 23 2.65 -19.26 -6.63
CA ALA A 23 3.50 -18.32 -5.93
C ALA A 23 2.83 -16.94 -5.95
N GLY A 24 2.19 -16.56 -4.84
CA GLY A 24 1.85 -15.17 -4.56
C GLY A 24 3.16 -14.38 -4.51
N CYS A 25 3.26 -13.31 -5.28
CA CYS A 25 4.36 -12.36 -5.24
C CYS A 25 4.21 -11.47 -4.00
N GLY A 26 4.63 -11.97 -2.84
CA GLY A 26 5.09 -11.17 -1.73
C GLY A 26 6.55 -11.53 -1.54
N PRO A 27 7.47 -10.63 -1.22
CA PRO A 27 8.77 -11.06 -0.76
C PRO A 27 8.54 -11.89 0.50
N ALA A 28 8.87 -13.19 0.45
CA ALA A 28 9.20 -13.89 1.67
C ALA A 28 10.24 -12.99 2.35
N VAL A 29 10.04 -12.67 3.61
CA VAL A 29 11.10 -12.10 4.44
C VAL A 29 12.16 -13.20 4.48
N GLU A 30 13.11 -13.15 3.56
CA GLU A 30 14.31 -13.96 3.68
C GLU A 30 15.01 -13.52 4.97
N PRO A 31 15.41 -14.47 5.83
CA PRO A 31 16.31 -14.12 6.92
C PRO A 31 17.53 -13.47 6.27
N ASP A 32 17.90 -12.29 6.76
CA ASP A 32 19.05 -11.51 6.30
C ASP A 32 20.20 -12.44 5.93
N GLY A 33 20.45 -12.60 4.63
CA GLY A 33 21.70 -13.13 4.17
C GLY A 33 22.81 -12.25 4.73
N PRO A 34 24.02 -12.75 4.99
CA PRO A 34 25.08 -11.97 5.58
C PRO A 34 25.20 -10.66 4.80
N ASP A 35 25.18 -9.53 5.52
CA ASP A 35 25.39 -8.19 4.99
C ASP A 35 26.38 -8.30 3.82
N GLU A 36 25.92 -8.09 2.59
CA GLU A 36 26.86 -7.81 1.53
C GLU A 36 27.62 -6.60 2.00
N ALA A 37 28.89 -6.81 2.31
CA ALA A 37 29.77 -5.79 2.81
C ALA A 37 29.56 -4.56 1.93
N VAL A 38 29.00 -3.50 2.49
CA VAL A 38 28.85 -2.22 1.83
C VAL A 38 30.25 -1.83 1.44
N GLY A 39 30.59 -2.14 0.20
CA GLY A 39 31.87 -1.77 -0.36
C GLY A 39 31.98 -0.26 -0.22
N THR A 40 32.91 0.20 0.57
CA THR A 40 33.22 1.60 0.83
C THR A 40 33.79 2.34 -0.40
N GLY A 41 33.58 1.79 -1.59
CA GLY A 41 33.78 2.47 -2.87
C GLY A 41 32.46 3.16 -3.23
N ALA A 42 32.39 4.49 -3.03
CA ALA A 42 31.34 5.31 -3.62
C ALA A 42 31.38 5.08 -5.14
N GLN A 43 30.55 4.15 -5.64
CA GLN A 43 30.26 4.09 -7.07
C GLN A 43 29.62 5.43 -7.42
N PRO A 44 30.14 6.19 -8.38
CA PRO A 44 29.43 7.36 -8.86
C PRO A 44 28.06 6.87 -9.31
N LEU A 45 27.00 7.36 -8.66
CA LEU A 45 25.61 7.06 -9.06
C LEU A 45 25.51 7.54 -10.50
N THR A 46 25.45 6.60 -11.42
CA THR A 46 25.07 6.90 -12.81
C THR A 46 23.63 7.39 -12.67
N GLU A 47 23.42 8.70 -12.93
CA GLU A 47 22.09 9.28 -12.96
C GLU A 47 21.19 8.37 -13.76
N GLY A 48 20.07 7.90 -13.20
CA GLY A 48 19.16 6.99 -13.87
C GLY A 48 18.56 7.64 -15.11
N ALA A 49 18.19 6.84 -16.06
CA ALA A 49 17.56 7.34 -17.28
C ALA A 49 16.24 8.09 -16.93
N PRO A 50 15.89 9.13 -17.70
CA PRO A 50 14.58 9.77 -17.60
C PRO A 50 13.43 8.76 -17.71
N LEU A 51 12.23 9.15 -17.25
CA LEU A 51 11.01 8.37 -17.51
C LEU A 51 10.86 8.18 -19.04
N THR A 52 10.71 6.96 -19.48
CA THR A 52 10.47 6.63 -20.88
C THR A 52 8.98 6.51 -21.14
N VAL A 53 8.44 7.22 -22.09
CA VAL A 53 7.02 7.09 -22.49
C VAL A 53 6.77 5.65 -22.96
N HIS A 54 5.69 5.04 -22.44
CA HIS A 54 5.29 3.68 -22.74
C HIS A 54 3.92 3.66 -23.41
N ASP A 55 3.75 2.81 -24.43
CA ASP A 55 2.44 2.59 -25.04
C ASP A 55 1.59 1.64 -24.16
N ALA A 56 0.51 2.17 -23.64
CA ALA A 56 -0.44 1.43 -22.83
C ALA A 56 -1.81 1.28 -23.51
N SER A 57 -1.88 1.41 -24.82
CA SER A 57 -3.15 1.37 -25.59
C SER A 57 -3.93 0.06 -25.40
N CYS A 58 -3.24 -1.03 -25.13
CA CYS A 58 -3.83 -2.35 -24.86
C CYS A 58 -4.30 -2.55 -23.40
N LEU A 59 -3.94 -1.65 -22.49
CA LEU A 59 -4.31 -1.76 -21.07
C LEU A 59 -5.63 -1.04 -20.80
N GLN A 60 -6.53 -1.69 -20.09
CA GLN A 60 -7.76 -1.09 -19.60
C GLN A 60 -8.24 -1.78 -18.32
N LEU A 61 -9.04 -1.06 -17.54
CA LEU A 61 -9.80 -1.58 -16.42
C LEU A 61 -11.29 -1.52 -16.73
N GLN A 62 -12.06 -2.41 -16.11
CA GLN A 62 -13.53 -2.41 -16.11
C GLN A 62 -14.05 -2.14 -14.71
N ASP A 63 -15.00 -1.20 -14.59
CA ASP A 63 -15.75 -0.99 -13.36
C ASP A 63 -16.66 -2.20 -13.12
N GLN A 64 -16.54 -2.84 -11.95
CA GLN A 64 -17.40 -3.96 -11.56
C GLN A 64 -18.82 -3.51 -11.21
N ASN A 65 -19.02 -2.21 -11.08
CA ASN A 65 -20.33 -1.55 -10.89
C ASN A 65 -21.17 -2.13 -9.73
N THR A 66 -20.51 -2.48 -8.63
CA THR A 66 -21.18 -3.06 -7.45
C THR A 66 -21.54 -2.02 -6.38
N TRP A 67 -21.44 -0.72 -6.71
CA TRP A 67 -21.56 0.42 -5.79
C TRP A 67 -22.82 0.40 -4.91
N SER A 68 -23.99 0.07 -5.45
CA SER A 68 -25.26 0.07 -4.71
C SER A 68 -25.53 -1.23 -3.95
N SER A 69 -25.06 -2.36 -4.47
CA SER A 69 -25.32 -3.67 -3.85
C SER A 69 -24.55 -3.86 -2.54
N ALA A 70 -23.33 -3.32 -2.46
CA ALA A 70 -22.52 -3.38 -1.24
C ALA A 70 -23.17 -2.62 -0.07
N ALA A 71 -23.75 -1.45 -0.33
CA ALA A 71 -24.44 -0.65 0.69
C ALA A 71 -25.70 -1.39 1.22
N ALA A 72 -26.48 -2.01 0.34
CA ALA A 72 -27.66 -2.79 0.71
C ALA A 72 -27.28 -4.00 1.56
N PHE A 73 -26.25 -4.74 1.15
CA PHE A 73 -25.73 -5.87 1.92
C PHE A 73 -25.30 -5.48 3.33
N MET A 74 -24.59 -4.36 3.48
CA MET A 74 -24.08 -3.91 4.77
C MET A 74 -25.15 -3.33 5.71
N ALA A 75 -26.40 -3.19 5.25
CA ALA A 75 -27.49 -2.72 6.10
C ALA A 75 -27.73 -3.65 7.32
N ASP A 76 -27.53 -4.97 7.16
CA ASP A 76 -27.67 -5.94 8.24
C ASP A 76 -26.56 -5.84 9.30
N VAL A 77 -25.41 -5.27 8.97
CA VAL A 77 -24.30 -5.06 9.90
C VAL A 77 -24.58 -3.89 10.86
N GLY A 78 -25.44 -2.96 10.45
CA GLY A 78 -25.82 -1.78 11.20
C GLY A 78 -25.70 -0.48 10.39
N PRO A 79 -26.02 0.67 10.99
CA PRO A 79 -25.97 1.95 10.29
C PRO A 79 -24.56 2.34 9.87
N ALA A 80 -24.45 3.08 8.76
CA ALA A 80 -23.21 3.74 8.37
C ALA A 80 -22.91 4.89 9.34
N ILE A 81 -21.69 4.94 9.85
CA ILE A 81 -21.25 5.99 10.77
C ILE A 81 -20.24 6.95 10.11
N GLY A 82 -19.56 6.49 9.06
CA GLY A 82 -18.58 7.25 8.30
C GLY A 82 -17.27 7.54 9.05
N LEU A 83 -16.31 8.09 8.30
CA LEU A 83 -14.98 8.45 8.81
C LEU A 83 -15.02 9.47 9.96
N PRO A 84 -15.88 10.51 9.97
CA PRO A 84 -15.93 11.47 11.08
C PRO A 84 -16.19 10.81 12.44
N ALA A 85 -17.03 9.78 12.51
CA ALA A 85 -17.30 9.08 13.78
C ALA A 85 -16.09 8.29 14.29
N VAL A 86 -15.30 7.71 13.38
CA VAL A 86 -14.04 7.03 13.74
C VAL A 86 -13.02 8.02 14.29
N LEU A 87 -12.92 9.21 13.70
CA LEU A 87 -12.02 10.28 14.14
C LEU A 87 -12.39 10.87 15.51
N GLN A 88 -13.63 10.72 15.96
CA GLN A 88 -14.05 11.09 17.32
C GLN A 88 -13.79 9.97 18.34
N ASP A 89 -13.33 8.80 17.92
CA ASP A 89 -13.14 7.62 18.77
C ASP A 89 -11.72 7.02 18.57
N LEU A 90 -10.71 7.88 18.47
CA LEU A 90 -9.30 7.47 18.38
C LEU A 90 -8.84 6.90 19.72
N ASN A 91 -8.10 5.79 19.72
CA ASN A 91 -7.79 5.03 20.93
C ASN A 91 -6.31 4.64 21.07
N ARG A 92 -5.46 5.11 20.18
CA ARG A 92 -4.01 4.93 20.21
C ARG A 92 -3.31 6.26 20.09
N ALA A 93 -2.15 6.40 20.72
CA ALA A 93 -1.30 7.57 20.60
C ALA A 93 0.08 7.17 20.05
N GLY A 94 0.46 7.76 18.93
CA GLY A 94 1.77 7.64 18.31
C GLY A 94 2.64 8.83 18.69
N PRO A 95 3.69 8.65 19.49
CA PRO A 95 4.56 9.76 19.92
C PRO A 95 5.19 10.48 18.72
N MET A 96 5.30 11.80 18.82
CA MET A 96 5.99 12.61 17.83
C MET A 96 7.47 12.28 17.77
N LEU A 97 8.04 12.36 16.57
CA LEU A 97 9.46 12.23 16.32
C LEU A 97 10.17 13.53 16.73
N THR A 98 11.30 13.38 17.42
CA THR A 98 12.14 14.50 17.88
C THR A 98 13.41 14.60 17.03
N ALA A 99 14.22 15.62 17.23
CA ALA A 99 15.50 15.78 16.54
C ALA A 99 16.45 14.57 16.73
N SER A 100 16.31 13.82 17.83
CA SER A 100 17.13 12.63 18.12
C SER A 100 16.50 11.31 17.69
N THR A 101 15.22 11.31 17.31
CA THR A 101 14.48 10.07 17.01
C THR A 101 13.94 10.01 15.58
N HIS A 102 13.93 11.12 14.82
CA HIS A 102 13.47 11.06 13.43
C HIS A 102 14.44 10.26 12.55
N PRO A 103 13.94 9.61 11.49
CA PRO A 103 14.80 8.95 10.52
C PRO A 103 15.62 9.98 9.74
N PRO A 104 16.78 9.61 9.22
CA PRO A 104 17.53 10.48 8.33
C PRO A 104 16.70 10.76 7.07
N ALA A 105 16.33 12.03 6.88
CA ALA A 105 15.56 12.47 5.71
C ALA A 105 15.90 13.92 5.37
N THR A 106 16.38 14.16 4.16
CA THR A 106 16.61 15.51 3.66
C THR A 106 15.31 16.30 3.68
N GLY A 107 15.34 17.51 4.20
CA GLY A 107 14.15 18.36 4.28
C GLY A 107 13.10 17.92 5.32
N TYR A 108 13.45 17.07 6.29
CA TYR A 108 12.55 16.62 7.36
C TYR A 108 11.86 17.80 8.05
N LYS A 109 10.54 17.70 8.24
CA LYS A 109 9.70 18.72 8.88
C LYS A 109 8.95 18.21 10.10
N GLY A 110 8.59 16.92 10.14
CA GLY A 110 7.85 16.33 11.24
C GLY A 110 7.40 14.91 10.94
N GLY A 111 6.87 14.26 11.98
CA GLY A 111 6.36 12.91 11.87
C GLY A 111 6.11 12.29 13.23
N PHE A 112 5.58 11.08 13.23
CA PHE A 112 5.32 10.31 14.42
C PHE A 112 5.71 8.83 14.23
N ARG A 113 6.03 8.16 15.31
CA ARG A 113 6.14 6.70 15.34
C ARG A 113 4.82 6.10 15.83
N TRP A 114 4.57 4.88 15.48
CA TRP A 114 3.44 4.15 16.06
C TRP A 114 3.63 3.92 17.56
N ASN A 115 2.56 3.55 18.28
CA ASN A 115 2.71 3.12 19.66
C ASN A 115 3.56 1.83 19.75
N ASP A 116 4.01 1.47 20.94
CA ASP A 116 4.96 0.35 21.13
C ASP A 116 4.41 -0.99 20.62
N GLY A 117 3.10 -1.23 20.74
CA GLY A 117 2.46 -2.43 20.23
C GLY A 117 2.50 -2.54 18.70
N ASP A 118 2.24 -1.42 18.00
CA ASP A 118 2.27 -1.37 16.53
C ASP A 118 3.71 -1.26 15.99
N MET A 119 4.65 -0.74 16.78
CA MET A 119 6.08 -0.79 16.44
C MET A 119 6.64 -2.21 16.50
N GLY A 120 6.22 -2.99 17.50
CA GLY A 120 6.77 -4.33 17.81
C GLY A 120 6.05 -5.49 17.14
N THR A 121 4.89 -5.28 16.51
CA THR A 121 4.16 -6.40 15.90
C THR A 121 4.88 -6.97 14.68
N SER A 122 5.00 -8.29 14.62
CA SER A 122 5.45 -9.03 13.44
C SER A 122 4.30 -9.43 12.51
N GLU A 123 3.04 -9.32 12.98
CA GLU A 123 1.87 -9.76 12.22
C GLU A 123 1.37 -8.69 11.24
N TRP A 124 1.58 -7.42 11.54
CA TRP A 124 1.07 -6.31 10.75
C TRP A 124 2.18 -5.41 10.27
N ILE A 125 2.23 -5.18 8.97
CA ILE A 125 3.31 -4.44 8.30
C ILE A 125 2.69 -3.25 7.56
N PRO A 126 3.09 -1.99 7.87
CA PRO A 126 2.58 -0.80 7.18
C PRO A 126 3.12 -0.72 5.75
N GLN A 127 2.28 -0.30 4.80
CA GLN A 127 2.61 -0.35 3.38
C GLN A 127 2.40 0.99 2.66
N ALA A 128 1.19 1.51 2.65
CA ALA A 128 0.87 2.70 1.87
C ALA A 128 0.29 3.81 2.73
N LEU A 129 0.42 5.03 2.24
CA LEU A 129 -0.11 6.22 2.90
C LEU A 129 -0.85 7.11 1.90
N THR A 130 -1.98 7.65 2.34
CA THR A 130 -2.66 8.77 1.70
C THR A 130 -3.15 9.75 2.76
N ALA A 131 -3.39 11.01 2.37
CA ALA A 131 -3.94 12.00 3.28
C ALA A 131 -5.05 12.82 2.62
N GLY A 132 -5.90 13.40 3.46
CA GLY A 132 -7.01 14.25 3.04
C GLY A 132 -7.64 14.97 4.23
N VAL A 133 -8.83 15.52 4.03
CA VAL A 133 -9.57 16.23 5.06
C VAL A 133 -10.93 15.56 5.26
N SER A 134 -11.28 15.27 6.50
CA SER A 134 -12.60 14.77 6.90
C SER A 134 -13.25 15.78 7.86
N GLY A 135 -14.26 16.49 7.37
CA GLY A 135 -14.78 17.68 8.11
C GLY A 135 -13.70 18.75 8.24
N SER A 136 -13.29 19.04 9.47
CA SER A 136 -12.19 19.97 9.77
C SER A 136 -10.86 19.28 10.13
N ILE A 137 -10.82 17.95 10.11
CA ILE A 137 -9.68 17.16 10.60
C ILE A 137 -8.79 16.77 9.42
N ASN A 138 -7.52 17.23 9.43
CA ASN A 138 -6.50 16.70 8.53
C ASN A 138 -6.20 15.25 8.94
N THR A 139 -6.36 14.35 8.01
CA THR A 139 -6.35 12.90 8.30
C THR A 139 -5.33 12.20 7.42
N ALA A 140 -4.46 11.41 8.03
CA ALA A 140 -3.65 10.42 7.32
C ALA A 140 -4.29 9.03 7.44
N ILE A 141 -4.26 8.26 6.36
CA ILE A 141 -4.70 6.88 6.32
C ILE A 141 -3.52 6.02 5.86
N VAL A 142 -3.17 5.02 6.66
CA VAL A 142 -2.06 4.09 6.37
C VAL A 142 -2.62 2.67 6.30
N SER A 143 -2.31 1.94 5.23
CA SER A 143 -2.63 0.52 5.11
C SER A 143 -1.55 -0.34 5.75
N TRP A 144 -1.98 -1.49 6.25
CA TRP A 144 -1.13 -2.54 6.79
C TRP A 144 -1.62 -3.87 6.25
N HIS A 145 -0.73 -4.71 5.76
CA HIS A 145 -1.08 -6.08 5.45
C HIS A 145 -0.82 -7.01 6.65
N TYR A 146 -1.54 -8.11 6.68
CA TYR A 146 -1.30 -9.18 7.63
C TYR A 146 -0.24 -10.13 7.07
N ALA A 147 0.88 -10.27 7.78
CA ALA A 147 2.04 -11.02 7.29
C ALA A 147 1.89 -12.55 7.38
N LEU A 148 0.91 -13.04 8.16
CA LEU A 148 0.69 -14.48 8.32
C LEU A 148 -0.39 -14.98 7.35
N THR A 149 -0.25 -16.23 6.90
CA THR A 149 -1.11 -16.80 5.85
C THR A 149 -2.29 -17.59 6.38
N SER A 150 -2.31 -17.95 7.69
CA SER A 150 -3.37 -18.79 8.25
C SER A 150 -3.73 -18.41 9.69
N PRO A 151 -4.92 -17.80 9.92
CA PRO A 151 -5.78 -17.19 8.91
C PRO A 151 -5.17 -15.88 8.38
N ASP A 152 -5.31 -15.62 7.09
CA ASP A 152 -5.01 -14.29 6.55
C ASP A 152 -6.10 -13.31 7.03
N LYS A 153 -5.69 -12.32 7.84
CA LYS A 153 -6.59 -11.27 8.34
C LYS A 153 -6.75 -10.10 7.35
N GLY A 154 -6.04 -10.14 6.22
CA GLY A 154 -6.16 -9.16 5.14
C GLY A 154 -5.50 -7.82 5.43
N VAL A 155 -6.17 -6.74 5.05
CA VAL A 155 -5.68 -5.36 5.21
C VAL A 155 -6.44 -4.63 6.30
N ARG A 156 -5.70 -4.01 7.24
CA ARG A 156 -6.23 -3.01 8.15
C ARG A 156 -5.80 -1.60 7.74
N LEU A 157 -6.54 -0.60 8.15
CA LEU A 157 -6.16 0.81 8.02
C LEU A 157 -5.91 1.42 9.39
N SER A 158 -4.89 2.27 9.50
CA SER A 158 -4.78 3.26 10.58
C SER A 158 -5.32 4.58 10.08
N VAL A 159 -6.30 5.13 10.78
CA VAL A 159 -6.83 6.49 10.56
C VAL A 159 -6.26 7.38 11.65
N ALA A 160 -5.51 8.42 11.29
CA ALA A 160 -4.75 9.27 12.20
C ALA A 160 -5.14 10.74 12.02
N ASP A 161 -5.37 11.44 13.13
CA ASP A 161 -5.56 12.90 13.15
C ASP A 161 -4.19 13.59 13.11
N ILE A 162 -3.88 14.22 11.99
CA ILE A 162 -2.65 14.97 11.75
C ILE A 162 -2.88 16.49 11.72
N SER A 163 -3.97 16.99 12.33
CA SER A 163 -4.30 18.41 12.31
C SER A 163 -3.31 19.23 13.13
N ASP A 164 -2.78 18.68 14.22
CA ASP A 164 -1.81 19.34 15.08
C ASP A 164 -0.50 18.52 15.16
N MET A 165 0.43 18.81 14.27
CA MET A 165 1.76 18.19 14.25
C MET A 165 2.73 18.82 15.28
N SER A 166 2.27 19.73 16.14
CA SER A 166 3.02 20.29 17.28
C SER A 166 2.64 19.64 18.61
N ALA A 167 1.58 18.83 18.65
CA ALA A 167 1.19 18.05 19.82
C ALA A 167 2.27 17.03 20.23
N SER A 168 2.16 16.45 21.44
CA SER A 168 3.11 15.42 21.89
C SER A 168 2.92 14.06 21.21
N ALA A 169 1.75 13.81 20.63
CA ALA A 169 1.40 12.57 19.95
C ALA A 169 0.30 12.80 18.90
N VAL A 170 0.31 11.97 17.88
CA VAL A 170 -0.77 11.81 16.89
C VAL A 170 -1.69 10.70 17.39
N ASN A 171 -2.98 10.99 17.52
CA ASN A 171 -3.98 9.99 17.86
C ASN A 171 -4.44 9.24 16.61
N TYR A 172 -4.66 7.93 16.73
CA TYR A 172 -5.10 7.10 15.63
C TYR A 172 -5.95 5.91 16.08
N ARG A 173 -6.64 5.28 15.13
CA ARG A 173 -7.39 4.03 15.33
C ARG A 173 -7.24 3.11 14.14
N HIS A 174 -7.25 1.81 14.41
CA HIS A 174 -7.34 0.80 13.36
C HIS A 174 -8.78 0.44 13.02
N LEU A 175 -9.02 0.14 11.76
CA LEU A 175 -10.23 -0.48 11.25
C LEU A 175 -9.85 -1.57 10.22
N LEU A 176 -10.73 -2.56 10.01
CA LEU A 176 -10.49 -3.66 9.08
C LEU A 176 -11.19 -3.42 7.75
N LEU A 177 -10.50 -3.66 6.63
CA LEU A 177 -11.13 -3.71 5.32
C LEU A 177 -11.83 -5.05 5.12
N VAL A 178 -13.07 -5.02 4.63
CA VAL A 178 -13.85 -6.23 4.40
C VAL A 178 -14.48 -6.24 3.01
N ARG A 179 -14.64 -7.42 2.45
CA ARG A 179 -15.30 -7.63 1.17
C ARG A 179 -16.65 -8.35 1.41
N PRO A 180 -17.77 -7.72 1.04
CA PRO A 180 -19.07 -8.38 1.05
C PRO A 180 -19.09 -9.64 0.18
N THR A 181 -19.82 -10.67 0.62
CA THR A 181 -20.01 -11.93 -0.13
C THR A 181 -21.46 -12.12 -0.53
N SER A 182 -21.72 -12.90 -1.58
CA SER A 182 -23.08 -13.24 -2.04
C SER A 182 -23.90 -14.03 -1.02
N ALA A 183 -23.25 -14.63 -0.02
CA ALA A 183 -23.93 -15.39 1.05
C ALA A 183 -24.45 -14.51 2.20
N GLY A 184 -24.49 -13.19 2.04
CA GLY A 184 -24.93 -12.28 3.10
C GLY A 184 -23.95 -12.24 4.28
N ASN A 185 -22.65 -12.24 4.01
CA ASN A 185 -21.56 -12.17 4.97
C ASN A 185 -20.43 -11.31 4.40
N PHE A 186 -19.33 -11.17 5.10
CA PHE A 186 -18.11 -10.54 4.57
C PHE A 186 -16.87 -11.36 4.93
N THR A 187 -15.82 -11.17 4.14
CA THR A 187 -14.48 -11.73 4.34
C THR A 187 -13.46 -10.60 4.47
N ALA A 188 -12.27 -10.91 4.95
CA ALA A 188 -11.13 -9.98 4.90
C ALA A 188 -10.75 -9.66 3.45
N VAL A 189 -10.16 -8.51 3.23
CA VAL A 189 -9.53 -8.12 1.96
C VAL A 189 -8.09 -8.63 1.99
N ALA A 190 -7.87 -9.83 1.43
CA ALA A 190 -6.59 -10.53 1.42
C ALA A 190 -5.70 -9.94 0.31
N GLU A 191 -5.11 -8.76 0.57
CA GLU A 191 -4.23 -8.03 -0.33
C GLU A 191 -2.94 -7.62 0.39
N HIS A 192 -1.93 -7.28 -0.39
CA HIS A 192 -0.69 -6.72 0.16
C HIS A 192 -0.89 -5.29 0.71
N GLY A 193 -1.84 -4.54 0.15
CA GLY A 193 -2.15 -3.19 0.62
C GLY A 193 -1.10 -2.14 0.25
N GLY A 194 -0.24 -2.41 -0.74
CA GLY A 194 0.91 -1.59 -1.12
C GLY A 194 0.57 -0.21 -1.72
N GLY A 195 -0.69 0.09 -1.99
CA GLY A 195 -1.09 1.38 -2.57
C GLY A 195 -2.40 1.92 -2.01
N LEU A 196 -2.41 3.21 -1.65
CA LEU A 196 -3.60 3.95 -1.26
C LEU A 196 -3.70 5.28 -2.00
N ALA A 197 -4.93 5.66 -2.39
CA ALA A 197 -5.24 7.00 -2.86
C ALA A 197 -6.65 7.42 -2.43
N TRP A 198 -6.81 8.65 -1.94
CA TRP A 198 -8.08 9.16 -1.43
C TRP A 198 -8.60 10.31 -2.29
N PHE A 199 -9.78 10.10 -2.93
CA PHE A 199 -10.50 11.09 -3.73
C PHE A 199 -11.93 11.25 -3.22
N GLY A 200 -12.30 12.44 -2.77
CA GLY A 200 -13.62 12.71 -2.19
C GLY A 200 -13.94 11.73 -1.05
N ASN A 201 -15.01 10.96 -1.20
CA ASN A 201 -15.38 9.93 -0.23
C ASN A 201 -14.72 8.57 -0.51
N TYR A 202 -14.03 8.41 -1.64
CA TYR A 202 -13.53 7.10 -2.07
C TYR A 202 -12.06 6.91 -1.75
N LEU A 203 -11.77 5.77 -1.12
CA LEU A 203 -10.42 5.26 -0.90
C LEU A 203 -10.16 4.13 -1.89
N TYR A 204 -9.10 4.25 -2.66
CA TYR A 204 -8.62 3.26 -3.61
C TYR A 204 -7.48 2.47 -2.96
N LEU A 205 -7.56 1.14 -3.04
CA LEU A 205 -6.52 0.21 -2.56
C LEU A 205 -6.00 -0.60 -3.75
N ALA A 206 -4.70 -0.73 -3.85
CA ALA A 206 -4.07 -1.59 -4.85
C ALA A 206 -4.47 -3.06 -4.65
N ASP A 207 -4.93 -3.69 -5.71
CA ASP A 207 -5.05 -5.13 -5.87
C ASP A 207 -3.95 -5.57 -6.83
N THR A 208 -2.89 -6.15 -6.29
CA THR A 208 -1.64 -6.36 -7.01
C THR A 208 -1.84 -7.09 -8.34
N SER A 209 -2.76 -8.03 -8.41
CA SER A 209 -2.96 -8.90 -9.56
C SER A 209 -4.01 -8.39 -10.54
N ASP A 210 -5.03 -7.69 -10.05
CA ASP A 210 -6.25 -7.45 -10.81
C ASP A 210 -6.58 -5.98 -11.08
N GLY A 211 -6.07 -5.03 -10.27
CA GLY A 211 -6.39 -3.62 -10.47
C GLY A 211 -6.50 -2.81 -9.19
N VAL A 212 -7.68 -2.23 -8.92
CA VAL A 212 -7.90 -1.44 -7.70
C VAL A 212 -9.26 -1.74 -7.07
N ARG A 213 -9.27 -1.88 -5.76
CA ARG A 213 -10.48 -1.99 -4.93
C ARG A 213 -10.91 -0.61 -4.47
N VAL A 214 -12.21 -0.40 -4.34
CA VAL A 214 -12.78 0.89 -3.95
C VAL A 214 -13.61 0.75 -2.69
N PHE A 215 -13.37 1.66 -1.76
CA PHE A 215 -14.05 1.75 -0.48
C PHE A 215 -14.66 3.14 -0.33
N ASP A 216 -15.87 3.23 0.21
CA ASP A 216 -16.53 4.52 0.49
C ASP A 216 -16.41 4.81 2.00
N LEU A 217 -15.65 5.82 2.34
CA LEU A 217 -15.38 6.24 3.73
C LEU A 217 -16.64 6.66 4.50
N THR A 218 -17.75 6.93 3.80
CA THR A 218 -19.07 7.16 4.42
C THR A 218 -19.74 5.86 4.88
N GLN A 219 -19.28 4.71 4.40
CA GLN A 219 -19.89 3.40 4.63
C GLN A 219 -19.23 2.60 5.77
N ILE A 220 -18.39 3.21 6.59
CA ILE A 220 -17.83 2.54 7.78
C ILE A 220 -18.96 2.07 8.69
N ARG A 221 -18.83 0.86 9.22
CA ARG A 221 -19.77 0.23 10.16
C ARG A 221 -19.07 -0.11 11.47
N GLN A 222 -19.82 0.00 12.59
CA GLN A 222 -19.38 -0.53 13.86
C GLN A 222 -19.81 -2.00 13.97
N VAL A 223 -18.93 -2.84 14.52
CA VAL A 223 -19.17 -4.27 14.79
C VAL A 223 -18.85 -4.59 16.25
N ASP A 224 -19.20 -5.79 16.69
CA ASP A 224 -19.00 -6.25 18.06
C ASP A 224 -17.53 -6.50 18.37
N THR A 225 -17.10 -6.18 19.60
CA THR A 225 -15.73 -6.36 20.09
C THR A 225 -15.65 -7.25 21.34
N SER A 226 -16.71 -8.01 21.63
CA SER A 226 -16.70 -8.98 22.71
C SER A 226 -15.64 -10.06 22.48
N THR A 227 -15.29 -10.81 23.52
CA THR A 227 -14.33 -11.92 23.45
C THR A 227 -14.68 -12.95 22.38
N ALA A 228 -15.96 -13.16 22.09
CA ALA A 228 -16.41 -14.03 21.00
C ALA A 228 -16.02 -13.52 19.60
N CYS A 229 -15.70 -12.23 19.49
CA CYS A 229 -15.30 -11.58 18.24
C CYS A 229 -13.78 -11.41 18.07
N GLU A 230 -12.94 -11.72 19.05
CA GLU A 230 -11.48 -11.53 18.96
C GLU A 230 -10.81 -12.36 17.86
N THR A 231 -11.36 -13.55 17.57
CA THR A 231 -10.82 -14.45 16.54
C THR A 231 -11.80 -14.71 15.39
N ALA A 232 -13.00 -14.11 15.43
CA ALA A 232 -14.05 -14.32 14.44
C ALA A 232 -14.08 -13.20 13.40
N LEU A 233 -14.49 -13.54 12.17
CA LEU A 233 -14.75 -12.62 11.07
C LEU A 233 -16.12 -12.89 10.45
N GLY A 234 -16.88 -11.83 10.18
CA GLY A 234 -18.21 -11.93 9.62
C GLY A 234 -19.29 -12.20 10.67
N LYS A 235 -20.40 -12.79 10.24
CA LYS A 235 -21.52 -13.08 11.13
C LYS A 235 -21.19 -14.26 12.05
N ASN A 236 -21.27 -14.03 13.36
CA ASN A 236 -21.06 -15.01 14.40
C ASN A 236 -22.30 -15.05 15.32
N GLY A 237 -23.20 -15.98 15.08
CA GLY A 237 -24.51 -15.99 15.74
C GLY A 237 -25.34 -14.76 15.38
N SER A 238 -25.66 -13.95 16.39
CA SER A 238 -26.44 -12.71 16.23
C SER A 238 -25.59 -11.45 16.07
N VAL A 239 -24.26 -11.54 16.17
CA VAL A 239 -23.35 -10.40 16.11
C VAL A 239 -22.44 -10.44 14.89
N TRP A 240 -21.88 -9.29 14.53
CA TRP A 240 -20.90 -9.16 13.46
C TRP A 240 -19.52 -8.91 14.06
N CYS A 241 -18.52 -9.65 13.62
CA CYS A 241 -17.17 -9.69 14.17
C CYS A 241 -16.13 -9.31 13.13
N ALA A 242 -15.01 -8.74 13.58
CA ALA A 242 -13.88 -8.37 12.74
C ALA A 242 -12.54 -8.52 13.48
N TYR A 243 -12.22 -9.70 13.97
CA TYR A 243 -10.97 -9.98 14.71
C TYR A 243 -10.70 -8.98 15.86
N GLY A 244 -11.76 -8.56 16.58
CA GLY A 244 -11.69 -7.59 17.65
C GLY A 244 -11.60 -6.12 17.21
N TYR A 245 -11.55 -5.81 15.90
CA TYR A 245 -11.67 -4.44 15.41
C TYR A 245 -13.10 -3.93 15.62
N LYS A 246 -13.23 -2.70 16.15
CA LYS A 246 -14.53 -2.05 16.38
C LYS A 246 -15.19 -1.60 15.07
N TYR A 247 -14.40 -1.34 14.04
CA TYR A 247 -14.89 -0.77 12.78
C TYR A 247 -14.44 -1.60 11.59
N VAL A 248 -15.35 -1.71 10.62
CA VAL A 248 -15.09 -2.29 9.31
C VAL A 248 -15.39 -1.26 8.22
N LEU A 249 -14.58 -1.28 7.16
CA LEU A 249 -14.84 -0.51 5.94
C LEU A 249 -15.09 -1.49 4.79
N PRO A 250 -16.33 -1.56 4.29
CA PRO A 250 -16.67 -2.51 3.22
C PRO A 250 -16.22 -2.00 1.86
N GLN A 251 -15.73 -2.93 1.03
CA GLN A 251 -15.50 -2.69 -0.38
C GLN A 251 -16.85 -2.40 -1.06
N VAL A 252 -16.93 -1.32 -1.82
CA VAL A 252 -18.13 -0.92 -2.57
C VAL A 252 -18.04 -1.26 -4.05
N SER A 253 -16.85 -1.23 -4.65
CA SER A 253 -16.62 -1.64 -6.04
C SER A 253 -15.15 -2.03 -6.26
N ALA A 254 -14.82 -2.36 -7.50
CA ALA A 254 -13.46 -2.55 -7.97
C ALA A 254 -13.36 -2.16 -9.45
N TYR A 255 -12.17 -1.76 -9.86
CA TYR A 255 -11.79 -1.63 -11.27
C TYR A 255 -10.77 -2.73 -11.56
N VAL A 256 -11.10 -3.66 -12.44
CA VAL A 256 -10.30 -4.86 -12.68
C VAL A 256 -9.86 -4.96 -14.14
N MET A 257 -8.68 -5.53 -14.35
CA MET A 257 -8.24 -5.88 -15.70
C MET A 257 -9.08 -7.05 -16.23
N PRO A 258 -9.68 -6.94 -17.42
CA PRO A 258 -10.32 -8.08 -18.08
C PRO A 258 -9.36 -9.26 -18.23
N ALA A 259 -9.88 -10.49 -18.11
CA ALA A 259 -9.09 -11.71 -18.29
C ALA A 259 -8.46 -11.83 -19.69
N SER A 260 -9.02 -11.13 -20.67
CA SER A 260 -8.47 -11.04 -22.03
C SER A 260 -7.18 -10.24 -22.13
N ILE A 261 -6.85 -9.44 -21.11
CA ILE A 261 -5.58 -8.71 -21.07
C ILE A 261 -4.50 -9.64 -20.52
N THR A 262 -3.56 -9.99 -21.37
CA THR A 262 -2.44 -10.89 -21.07
C THR A 262 -1.11 -10.16 -21.22
N SER A 263 0.01 -10.82 -20.89
CA SER A 263 1.35 -10.28 -21.15
C SER A 263 1.53 -9.97 -22.66
N PRO A 264 2.19 -8.86 -23.04
CA PRO A 264 2.87 -7.89 -22.18
C PRO A 264 1.96 -6.77 -21.65
N CYS A 265 0.69 -6.72 -22.01
CA CYS A 265 -0.24 -5.65 -21.61
C CYS A 265 -0.66 -5.72 -20.15
N ARG A 266 -0.75 -6.93 -19.58
CA ARG A 266 -1.11 -7.12 -18.16
C ARG A 266 -0.05 -6.48 -17.26
N THR A 267 -0.52 -5.78 -16.22
CA THR A 267 0.33 -5.04 -15.28
C THR A 267 0.06 -5.45 -13.83
N LYS A 268 0.96 -5.09 -12.92
CA LYS A 268 0.75 -5.19 -11.47
C LYS A 268 0.37 -3.82 -10.91
N PHE A 269 -0.49 -3.85 -9.90
CA PHE A 269 -0.83 -2.67 -9.11
C PHE A 269 -0.16 -2.79 -7.75
N SER A 270 1.15 -2.53 -7.69
CA SER A 270 1.91 -2.71 -6.46
C SER A 270 1.81 -1.51 -5.54
N PHE A 271 1.68 -0.31 -6.09
CA PHE A 271 1.51 0.93 -5.34
C PHE A 271 0.55 1.89 -6.05
N LEU A 272 -0.03 2.82 -5.28
CA LEU A 272 -0.88 3.89 -5.78
C LEU A 272 -0.38 5.25 -5.29
N GLY A 273 -0.81 6.31 -5.98
CA GLY A 273 -0.63 7.69 -5.57
C GLY A 273 -1.77 8.56 -6.08
N LYS A 274 -1.87 9.77 -5.53
CA LYS A 274 -2.87 10.77 -5.92
C LYS A 274 -2.19 11.92 -6.64
N ASP A 275 -2.59 12.22 -7.88
CA ASP A 275 -2.13 13.39 -8.63
C ASP A 275 -3.29 14.36 -8.86
N THR A 276 -3.20 15.55 -8.28
CA THR A 276 -4.20 16.63 -8.44
C THR A 276 -3.71 17.75 -9.33
N ARG A 277 -2.56 17.58 -10.00
CA ARG A 277 -2.05 18.58 -10.96
C ARG A 277 -2.81 18.52 -12.27
N GLY A 278 -2.82 19.65 -12.96
CA GLY A 278 -3.53 19.78 -14.24
C GLY A 278 -5.03 19.95 -14.07
N THR A 279 -5.77 19.85 -15.18
CA THR A 279 -7.23 20.05 -15.21
C THR A 279 -8.03 18.80 -14.85
N VAL A 280 -7.39 17.63 -14.94
CA VAL A 280 -8.01 16.34 -14.61
C VAL A 280 -7.17 15.65 -13.54
N PRO A 281 -7.73 15.43 -12.34
CA PRO A 281 -7.04 14.66 -11.31
C PRO A 281 -6.84 13.21 -11.78
N ALA A 282 -5.85 12.53 -11.22
CA ALA A 282 -5.57 11.16 -11.61
C ALA A 282 -5.13 10.28 -10.45
N LEU A 283 -5.50 9.01 -10.53
CA LEU A 283 -4.90 7.93 -9.79
C LEU A 283 -3.58 7.57 -10.49
N LEU A 284 -2.50 7.50 -9.73
CA LEU A 284 -1.24 6.91 -10.17
C LEU A 284 -1.21 5.45 -9.73
N SER A 285 -0.70 4.56 -10.56
CA SER A 285 -0.39 3.18 -10.17
C SER A 285 0.90 2.72 -10.81
N GLY A 286 1.62 1.84 -10.14
CA GLY A 286 2.84 1.30 -10.74
C GLY A 286 3.21 -0.09 -10.24
N GLU A 287 4.22 -0.64 -10.90
CA GLU A 287 4.72 -1.99 -10.69
C GLU A 287 5.95 -1.98 -9.80
N TYR A 288 5.95 -2.84 -8.78
CA TYR A 288 7.16 -3.26 -8.10
C TYR A 288 7.90 -4.30 -8.95
N CYS A 289 9.16 -4.05 -9.21
CA CYS A 289 10.05 -4.95 -9.92
C CYS A 289 11.38 -5.00 -9.19
N ASN A 290 11.84 -6.19 -8.81
CA ASN A 290 13.13 -6.34 -8.16
C ASN A 290 14.24 -6.75 -9.15
N ASN A 291 15.48 -6.58 -8.71
CA ASN A 291 16.69 -6.85 -9.52
C ASN A 291 17.07 -8.32 -9.51
N GLY A 292 16.24 -9.23 -9.88
CA GLY A 292 16.74 -10.61 -9.97
C GLY A 292 15.71 -11.69 -10.12
N ASP A 293 14.58 -11.61 -9.43
CA ASP A 293 13.71 -12.76 -9.28
C ASP A 293 12.49 -12.75 -10.18
N THR A 294 12.11 -11.60 -10.70
CA THR A 294 10.97 -11.53 -11.62
C THR A 294 11.15 -10.34 -12.54
N PRO A 295 11.54 -10.55 -13.79
CA PRO A 295 11.50 -9.47 -14.77
C PRO A 295 10.08 -8.91 -14.81
N CYS A 296 9.95 -7.60 -14.87
CA CYS A 296 8.66 -7.01 -15.14
C CYS A 296 8.15 -7.54 -16.48
N PRO A 297 6.90 -8.00 -16.56
CA PRO A 297 6.44 -8.88 -17.63
C PRO A 297 6.33 -8.22 -19.02
N TYR A 298 6.69 -6.95 -19.16
CA TYR A 298 6.37 -6.18 -20.35
C TYR A 298 7.43 -6.19 -21.47
N ASP A 299 8.70 -6.48 -21.19
CA ASP A 299 9.71 -6.51 -22.26
C ASP A 299 10.57 -7.75 -22.33
N GLY A 300 10.54 -8.58 -21.29
CA GLY A 300 11.22 -9.88 -21.28
C GLY A 300 12.75 -9.84 -21.41
N ASN A 301 13.38 -8.66 -21.55
CA ASN A 301 14.72 -8.60 -22.12
C ASN A 301 15.74 -7.75 -21.36
N THR A 302 15.35 -6.89 -20.41
CA THR A 302 16.34 -6.01 -19.78
C THR A 302 16.33 -6.13 -18.28
N PRO A 303 17.23 -6.95 -17.69
CA PRO A 303 17.42 -6.97 -16.25
C PRO A 303 17.77 -5.57 -15.74
N GLY A 304 17.07 -5.11 -14.71
CA GLY A 304 17.38 -3.86 -14.03
C GLY A 304 16.56 -2.63 -14.44
N LEU A 305 15.66 -2.75 -15.42
CA LEU A 305 14.67 -1.70 -15.67
C LEU A 305 13.57 -1.75 -14.62
N GLY A 306 13.13 -0.56 -14.17
CA GLY A 306 12.01 -0.40 -13.26
C GLY A 306 10.67 -0.75 -13.90
N GLY A 307 9.63 -0.85 -13.08
CA GLY A 307 8.29 -1.13 -13.52
C GLY A 307 7.65 0.00 -14.32
N ARG A 308 6.44 -0.26 -14.77
CA ARG A 308 5.61 0.74 -15.45
C ARG A 308 4.89 1.61 -14.42
N LEU A 309 4.71 2.88 -14.77
CA LEU A 309 3.91 3.86 -14.03
C LEU A 309 2.77 4.32 -14.93
N TYR A 310 1.55 4.33 -14.41
CA TYR A 310 0.35 4.72 -15.14
C TYR A 310 -0.34 5.90 -14.46
N ARG A 311 -0.96 6.76 -15.27
CA ARG A 311 -1.82 7.85 -14.84
C ARG A 311 -3.24 7.61 -15.35
N TRP A 312 -4.18 7.32 -14.44
CA TRP A 312 -5.58 7.01 -14.71
C TRP A 312 -6.45 8.23 -14.42
N PRO A 313 -7.21 8.75 -15.37
CA PRO A 313 -8.01 9.95 -15.15
C PRO A 313 -9.14 9.67 -14.15
N VAL A 314 -9.32 10.59 -13.20
CA VAL A 314 -10.41 10.60 -12.23
C VAL A 314 -11.40 11.69 -12.64
N ASP A 315 -12.68 11.36 -12.66
CA ASP A 315 -13.75 12.33 -12.86
C ASP A 315 -13.89 13.21 -11.60
N ALA A 316 -13.66 14.52 -11.75
CA ALA A 316 -13.62 15.42 -10.61
C ALA A 316 -15.00 15.63 -9.93
N ALA A 317 -16.10 15.38 -10.64
CA ALA A 317 -17.45 15.52 -10.09
C ALA A 317 -17.85 14.29 -9.26
N THR A 318 -17.43 13.09 -9.70
CA THR A 318 -17.80 11.83 -9.05
C THR A 318 -16.68 11.25 -8.19
N ASN A 319 -15.45 11.71 -8.34
CA ASN A 319 -14.24 11.14 -7.72
C ASN A 319 -14.01 9.65 -8.06
N ARG A 320 -14.58 9.17 -9.17
CA ARG A 320 -14.44 7.82 -9.71
C ARG A 320 -13.49 7.83 -10.90
N LEU A 321 -12.89 6.69 -11.21
CA LEU A 321 -12.09 6.58 -12.43
C LEU A 321 -12.98 6.87 -13.65
N LYS A 322 -12.48 7.71 -14.55
CA LYS A 322 -13.23 8.16 -15.71
C LYS A 322 -13.39 7.02 -16.73
N THR A 323 -14.62 6.56 -16.90
CA THR A 323 -14.95 5.51 -17.87
C THR A 323 -15.34 6.11 -19.22
N VAL A 324 -14.88 5.49 -20.29
CA VAL A 324 -15.30 5.77 -21.67
C VAL A 324 -15.72 4.44 -22.31
N SER A 325 -16.97 4.35 -22.73
CA SER A 325 -17.54 3.11 -23.28
C SER A 325 -17.38 1.88 -22.36
N GLY A 326 -17.55 2.09 -21.05
CA GLY A 326 -17.46 1.03 -20.04
C GLY A 326 -16.04 0.63 -19.62
N ALA A 327 -15.01 1.23 -20.19
CA ALA A 327 -13.62 0.96 -19.86
C ALA A 327 -12.93 2.21 -19.29
N VAL A 328 -12.00 2.00 -18.39
CA VAL A 328 -11.04 3.00 -17.92
C VAL A 328 -9.71 2.74 -18.60
N LYS A 329 -9.16 3.73 -19.29
CA LYS A 329 -7.83 3.66 -19.92
C LYS A 329 -6.88 4.64 -19.25
N PRO A 330 -5.60 4.28 -19.08
CA PRO A 330 -4.61 5.24 -18.64
C PRO A 330 -4.43 6.32 -19.70
N GLU A 331 -4.33 7.57 -19.28
CA GLU A 331 -4.04 8.67 -20.20
C GLU A 331 -2.55 8.80 -20.50
N ARG A 332 -1.71 8.26 -19.64
CA ARG A 332 -0.24 8.22 -19.78
C ARG A 332 0.33 6.99 -19.10
N ALA A 333 1.41 6.49 -19.69
CA ALA A 333 2.23 5.44 -19.09
C ALA A 333 3.72 5.72 -19.33
N TYR A 334 4.53 5.25 -18.39
CA TYR A 334 5.98 5.42 -18.40
C TYR A 334 6.67 4.15 -17.92
N ILE A 335 7.89 3.92 -18.39
CA ILE A 335 8.87 3.05 -17.72
C ILE A 335 9.63 3.92 -16.71
N MET A 336 9.71 3.48 -15.45
CA MET A 336 10.32 4.26 -14.36
C MET A 336 11.84 4.25 -14.38
N ASN A 337 12.46 3.26 -15.01
CA ASN A 337 13.92 3.04 -15.02
C ASN A 337 14.55 2.91 -13.61
N GLU A 338 13.73 2.67 -12.59
CA GLU A 338 14.11 2.46 -11.20
C GLU A 338 13.48 1.17 -10.67
N PRO A 339 14.25 0.23 -10.12
CA PRO A 339 13.70 -0.98 -9.51
C PRO A 339 13.25 -0.74 -8.08
N ASN A 340 12.53 -1.73 -7.54
CA ASN A 340 12.09 -1.78 -6.14
C ASN A 340 11.24 -0.58 -5.70
N VAL A 341 10.47 0.02 -6.64
CA VAL A 341 9.61 1.17 -6.33
C VAL A 341 8.39 0.69 -5.56
N GLN A 342 8.14 1.33 -4.40
CA GLN A 342 7.08 1.03 -3.46
C GLN A 342 6.04 2.15 -3.35
N GLY A 343 6.31 3.32 -3.93
CA GLY A 343 5.37 4.43 -3.86
C GLY A 343 5.67 5.53 -4.88
N VAL A 344 4.64 6.31 -5.17
CA VAL A 344 4.71 7.43 -6.10
C VAL A 344 3.93 8.63 -5.58
N ALA A 345 4.49 9.82 -5.77
CA ALA A 345 3.78 11.06 -5.55
C ALA A 345 4.12 12.09 -6.64
N PRO A 346 3.18 13.01 -6.98
CA PRO A 346 3.49 14.11 -7.90
C PRO A 346 4.47 15.10 -7.29
N ILE A 347 5.31 15.71 -8.11
CA ILE A 347 6.10 16.88 -7.70
C ILE A 347 5.21 18.10 -7.79
N MET A 348 4.75 18.61 -6.65
CA MET A 348 3.76 19.69 -6.59
C MET A 348 4.34 21.09 -6.81
N THR A 349 5.66 21.22 -6.79
CA THR A 349 6.37 22.49 -7.09
C THR A 349 6.31 22.85 -8.58
N THR A 350 5.82 21.95 -9.43
CA THR A 350 5.64 22.16 -10.88
C THR A 350 4.25 21.79 -11.35
N THR A 351 3.75 22.48 -12.34
CA THR A 351 2.50 22.12 -13.05
C THR A 351 2.70 20.98 -14.07
N ALA A 352 3.93 20.62 -14.39
CA ALA A 352 4.24 19.54 -15.31
C ALA A 352 3.79 18.20 -14.76
N THR A 353 2.84 17.54 -15.43
CA THR A 353 2.29 16.24 -15.05
C THR A 353 3.16 15.04 -15.48
N THR A 354 4.44 15.29 -15.77
CA THR A 354 5.42 14.30 -16.25
C THR A 354 6.61 14.12 -15.29
N SER A 355 6.48 14.61 -14.05
CA SER A 355 7.51 14.54 -13.01
C SER A 355 6.94 14.01 -11.69
N TYR A 356 7.69 13.10 -11.06
CA TYR A 356 7.21 12.36 -9.89
C TYR A 356 8.34 12.14 -8.88
N TRP A 357 7.96 11.97 -7.62
CA TRP A 357 8.73 11.33 -6.59
C TRP A 357 8.45 9.83 -6.60
N LEU A 358 9.50 9.01 -6.51
CA LEU A 358 9.39 7.57 -6.35
C LEU A 358 10.11 7.17 -5.06
N SER A 359 9.45 6.46 -4.15
CA SER A 359 10.11 5.77 -3.04
C SER A 359 10.50 4.36 -3.49
N SER A 360 11.66 3.89 -3.04
CA SER A 360 12.20 2.60 -3.42
C SER A 360 12.95 1.97 -2.25
N THR A 361 12.85 0.66 -2.11
CA THR A 361 13.65 -0.10 -1.14
C THR A 361 15.04 -0.43 -1.64
N ARG A 362 15.37 -0.09 -2.90
CA ARG A 362 16.74 -0.21 -3.41
C ARG A 362 17.73 0.58 -2.56
N TYR A 363 18.94 0.06 -2.44
CA TYR A 363 19.99 0.63 -1.58
C TYR A 363 19.60 0.72 -0.09
N GLY A 364 18.70 -0.16 0.36
CA GLY A 364 18.11 -0.12 1.70
C GLY A 364 17.03 0.95 1.88
N GLY A 365 16.90 1.89 0.95
CA GLY A 365 15.89 2.95 0.89
C GLY A 365 16.36 4.12 0.05
N ALA A 366 15.51 4.61 -0.84
CA ALA A 366 15.78 5.74 -1.70
C ALA A 366 14.53 6.58 -2.00
N LEU A 367 14.74 7.87 -2.21
CA LEU A 367 13.77 8.77 -2.85
C LEU A 367 14.37 9.23 -4.18
N PHE A 368 13.65 9.01 -5.27
CA PHE A 368 14.04 9.48 -6.59
C PHE A 368 13.13 10.59 -7.08
N LYS A 369 13.73 11.68 -7.57
CA LYS A 369 13.04 12.68 -8.39
C LYS A 369 13.23 12.27 -9.85
N VAL A 370 12.13 12.04 -10.57
CA VAL A 370 12.13 11.55 -11.96
C VAL A 370 11.24 12.40 -12.85
N SER A 371 11.61 12.53 -14.12
CA SER A 371 10.79 13.19 -15.14
C SER A 371 11.10 12.66 -16.53
N THR A 372 10.27 13.01 -17.54
CA THR A 372 10.52 12.65 -18.93
C THR A 372 11.64 13.47 -19.61
N GLY A 373 12.06 14.57 -19.01
CA GLY A 373 12.99 15.52 -19.65
C GLY A 373 14.34 15.67 -18.98
N ALA A 374 14.57 15.00 -17.83
CA ALA A 374 15.82 15.15 -17.08
C ALA A 374 16.21 13.85 -16.40
N SER A 375 17.51 13.66 -16.22
CA SER A 375 18.06 12.61 -15.39
C SER A 375 17.55 12.69 -13.95
N ARG A 376 17.47 11.56 -13.28
CA ARG A 376 17.01 11.50 -11.90
C ARG A 376 17.94 12.19 -10.91
N LYS A 377 17.36 12.69 -9.81
CA LYS A 377 18.06 13.03 -8.58
C LYS A 377 17.71 11.97 -7.52
N ALA A 378 18.67 11.56 -6.70
CA ALA A 378 18.47 10.51 -5.72
C ALA A 378 18.90 10.95 -4.32
N TYR A 379 18.12 10.54 -3.30
CA TYR A 379 18.43 10.63 -1.88
C TYR A 379 18.47 9.23 -1.32
N LEU A 380 19.58 8.81 -0.74
CA LEU A 380 19.84 7.42 -0.38
C LEU A 380 19.96 7.22 1.13
N SER A 381 19.55 6.06 1.62
CA SER A 381 19.70 5.70 3.03
C SER A 381 21.17 5.52 3.42
N GLY A 382 22.00 4.97 2.53
CA GLY A 382 23.44 4.83 2.76
C GLY A 382 24.19 6.17 2.94
N SER A 383 23.62 7.28 2.47
CA SER A 383 24.14 8.65 2.66
C SER A 383 23.42 9.40 3.78
N SER A 384 22.60 8.74 4.58
CA SER A 384 21.76 9.36 5.63
C SER A 384 20.84 10.48 5.10
N GLN A 385 20.37 10.36 3.86
CA GLN A 385 19.52 11.35 3.20
C GLN A 385 18.05 10.89 3.10
N TRP A 386 17.80 9.59 3.24
CA TRP A 386 16.47 8.98 3.21
C TRP A 386 16.41 7.78 4.16
N PRO A 387 15.24 7.44 4.76
CA PRO A 387 15.14 6.29 5.65
C PRO A 387 15.25 4.96 4.91
N ARG A 388 15.46 3.91 5.68
CA ARG A 388 15.37 2.53 5.20
C ARG A 388 13.89 2.12 5.04
N MET A 389 13.65 1.17 4.11
CA MET A 389 12.34 0.55 3.86
C MET A 389 11.20 1.58 3.69
N PRO A 390 11.35 2.59 2.82
CA PRO A 390 10.29 3.55 2.54
C PRO A 390 9.24 2.92 1.64
N GLU A 391 7.98 3.21 1.93
CA GLU A 391 6.80 2.66 1.27
C GLU A 391 5.98 3.76 0.55
N GLY A 392 4.65 3.67 0.59
CA GLY A 392 3.76 4.60 -0.08
C GLY A 392 3.95 6.07 0.28
N MET A 393 3.62 6.95 -0.66
CA MET A 393 3.81 8.40 -0.54
C MET A 393 2.55 9.18 -0.86
N HIS A 394 2.47 10.39 -0.29
CA HIS A 394 1.42 11.35 -0.58
C HIS A 394 1.97 12.79 -0.60
N ALA A 395 1.72 13.50 -1.69
CA ALA A 395 2.00 14.94 -1.76
C ALA A 395 0.74 15.75 -1.44
N THR A 396 0.84 16.72 -0.52
CA THR A 396 -0.30 17.57 -0.19
C THR A 396 -0.61 18.56 -1.31
N GLY A 397 -1.89 18.87 -1.51
CA GLY A 397 -2.34 19.79 -2.57
C GLY A 397 -1.87 21.24 -2.39
N SER A 398 -1.49 21.65 -1.18
CA SER A 398 -0.85 22.94 -0.89
C SER A 398 0.63 22.99 -1.26
N GLY A 399 1.19 21.94 -1.81
CA GLY A 399 2.44 21.94 -2.56
C GLY A 399 3.71 21.80 -1.77
N THR A 400 3.72 21.79 -0.44
CA THR A 400 4.96 21.82 0.31
C THR A 400 5.37 20.50 0.95
N ASN A 401 4.42 19.65 1.35
CA ASN A 401 4.73 18.46 2.12
C ASN A 401 4.65 17.17 1.29
N LEU A 402 5.71 16.38 1.34
CA LEU A 402 5.76 15.01 0.84
C LEU A 402 5.76 14.07 2.04
N TRP A 403 4.65 13.38 2.22
CA TRP A 403 4.45 12.38 3.27
C TRP A 403 4.88 11.00 2.80
N THR A 404 5.42 10.20 3.70
CA THR A 404 5.71 8.78 3.47
C THR A 404 5.60 7.98 4.76
N VAL A 405 5.54 6.67 4.62
CA VAL A 405 5.58 5.68 5.71
C VAL A 405 6.76 4.75 5.49
N THR A 406 7.33 4.20 6.56
CA THR A 406 8.32 3.13 6.48
C THR A 406 7.72 1.83 6.97
N GLU A 407 7.99 0.73 6.26
CA GLU A 407 7.64 -0.63 6.68
C GLU A 407 8.35 -0.99 8.00
N GLY A 408 9.58 -0.56 8.13
CA GLY A 408 10.47 -0.84 9.24
C GLY A 408 11.33 -2.08 8.99
N VAL A 409 12.57 -1.99 9.42
CA VAL A 409 13.50 -3.13 9.39
C VAL A 409 13.08 -4.14 10.47
N SER A 410 13.05 -5.42 10.14
CA SER A 410 12.66 -6.48 11.07
C SER A 410 13.46 -6.42 12.38
N GLY A 411 12.77 -6.46 13.52
CA GLY A 411 13.39 -6.37 14.83
C GLY A 411 13.88 -4.98 15.26
N VAL A 412 13.77 -3.96 14.40
CA VAL A 412 14.19 -2.59 14.71
C VAL A 412 12.98 -1.73 15.09
N THR A 413 12.94 -1.27 16.34
CA THR A 413 11.88 -0.38 16.82
C THR A 413 12.32 1.09 16.93
N ALA A 414 13.63 1.36 16.91
CA ALA A 414 14.16 2.73 16.97
C ALA A 414 13.96 3.44 15.63
N PRO A 415 13.20 4.55 15.57
CA PRO A 415 12.87 5.23 14.29
C PRO A 415 14.11 5.67 13.50
N ALA A 416 15.11 6.23 14.18
CA ALA A 416 16.34 6.70 13.53
C ALA A 416 17.18 5.56 12.90
N LEU A 417 16.95 4.30 13.31
CA LEU A 417 17.68 3.13 12.83
C LEU A 417 16.86 2.30 11.81
N GLY A 418 15.67 2.75 11.44
CA GLY A 418 14.80 2.06 10.49
C GLY A 418 13.54 1.47 11.10
N GLY A 419 13.08 1.97 12.26
CA GLY A 419 11.76 1.62 12.82
C GLY A 419 10.62 2.20 12.00
N ARG A 420 9.40 1.76 12.30
CA ARG A 420 8.16 2.13 11.61
C ARG A 420 7.73 3.56 11.96
N VAL A 421 7.69 4.42 10.96
CA VAL A 421 7.31 5.83 11.14
C VAL A 421 6.43 6.33 10.02
N VAL A 422 5.67 7.39 10.31
CA VAL A 422 5.05 8.28 9.33
C VAL A 422 5.72 9.64 9.47
N PHE A 423 6.22 10.19 8.37
CA PHE A 423 6.87 11.49 8.41
C PHE A 423 6.66 12.27 7.12
N PHE A 424 7.02 13.54 7.13
CA PHE A 424 6.98 14.37 5.93
C PHE A 424 8.22 15.26 5.83
N VAL A 425 8.54 15.54 4.58
CA VAL A 425 9.62 16.45 4.20
C VAL A 425 9.06 17.63 3.40
N ASP A 426 9.83 18.72 3.37
CA ASP A 426 9.54 19.84 2.47
C ASP A 426 9.97 19.48 1.04
N GLN A 427 9.02 19.47 0.10
CA GLN A 427 9.33 19.19 -1.30
C GLN A 427 10.38 20.13 -1.88
N ALA A 428 10.36 21.42 -1.50
CA ALA A 428 11.32 22.38 -1.98
C ALA A 428 12.77 22.09 -1.51
N ALA A 429 12.94 21.42 -0.37
CA ALA A 429 14.25 21.04 0.14
C ALA A 429 14.84 19.79 -0.56
N VAL A 430 13.99 18.99 -1.19
CA VAL A 430 14.38 17.80 -1.98
C VAL A 430 14.21 18.02 -3.49
N ASP A 431 13.77 19.22 -3.93
CA ASP A 431 13.54 19.57 -5.34
C ASP A 431 14.80 20.00 -6.16
#